data_819c858c0fe6a5d4f5e80f1c7dc7895d
#
_entry.id   819c858c0fe6a5d4f5e80f1c7dc7895d
#
_cell.length_a   1.000
_cell.length_b   1.000
_cell.length_c   1.000
_cell.angle_alpha   90.00
_cell.angle_beta   90.00
_cell.angle_gamma   90.00
#
_symmetry.space_group_name_H-M   'P 1'
#
loop_
_entity.id
_entity.type
_entity.pdbx_description
1 polymer ?
#
loop_
_entity_poly.entity_id
_entity_poly.type
_entity_poly.pdbx_seq_one_letter_code
_entity_poly.pdbx_strand_id
1 'polypeptide(L)'
;MQISACAKKDVLYIKVSGEIDEHTCSLARREADGLADSNPQIQRVVFDLGEVSFMDSTGIGFLIGRYKKFMRYGVRSYIINPSKSTDKILSVSGVYTLIPKL
;
A
#
# COMPACT_ATOMS: atom_id res chain seq x y z
N MET A 1 -8.83 -9.44 2.75
CA MET A 1 -7.58 -8.74 2.41
C MET A 1 -6.39 -9.51 2.94
N GLN A 2 -5.42 -9.75 2.11
CA GLN A 2 -4.16 -10.37 2.50
C GLN A 2 -3.00 -9.54 1.97
N ILE A 3 -1.88 -9.56 2.66
CA ILE A 3 -0.66 -8.93 2.18
C ILE A 3 0.49 -9.93 2.19
N SER A 4 1.40 -9.77 1.25
CA SER A 4 2.67 -10.47 1.24
C SER A 4 3.76 -9.47 0.85
N ALA A 5 4.98 -9.71 1.29
CA ALA A 5 6.05 -8.76 1.08
C ALA A 5 7.33 -9.44 0.61
N CYS A 6 8.08 -8.74 -0.23
CA CYS A 6 9.38 -9.18 -0.72
C CYS A 6 10.30 -7.97 -0.80
N ALA A 7 11.41 -8.03 -0.10
CA ALA A 7 12.43 -6.99 -0.17
C ALA A 7 13.48 -7.37 -1.22
N LYS A 8 13.77 -6.44 -2.14
CA LYS A 8 14.83 -6.58 -3.14
C LYS A 8 15.69 -5.33 -3.09
N LYS A 9 16.94 -5.48 -2.67
CA LYS A 9 17.85 -4.34 -2.49
C LYS A 9 17.24 -3.35 -1.50
N ASP A 10 17.02 -2.10 -1.91
CA ASP A 10 16.46 -1.05 -1.07
C ASP A 10 14.96 -0.83 -1.30
N VAL A 11 14.29 -1.76 -2.00
CA VAL A 11 12.86 -1.66 -2.30
C VAL A 11 12.09 -2.78 -1.64
N LEU A 12 11.03 -2.42 -0.93
CA LEU A 12 10.08 -3.36 -0.35
C LEU A 12 8.82 -3.39 -1.22
N TYR A 13 8.49 -4.56 -1.76
CA TYR A 13 7.25 -4.78 -2.51
C TYR A 13 6.21 -5.37 -1.59
N ILE A 14 5.09 -4.68 -1.41
CA ILE A 14 3.95 -5.18 -0.64
C ILE A 14 2.82 -5.47 -1.60
N LYS A 15 2.52 -6.74 -1.78
CA LYS A 15 1.39 -7.18 -2.61
C LYS A 15 0.14 -7.27 -1.74
N VAL A 16 -0.89 -6.57 -2.18
CA VAL A 16 -2.20 -6.56 -1.52
C VAL A 16 -3.17 -7.34 -2.39
N SER A 17 -3.94 -8.25 -1.79
CA SER A 17 -4.90 -9.07 -2.53
C SER A 17 -6.25 -9.12 -1.85
N GLY A 18 -7.29 -9.38 -2.64
CA GLY A 18 -8.66 -9.55 -2.18
C GLY A 18 -9.41 -8.25 -2.04
N GLU A 19 -10.47 -8.27 -1.25
CA GLU A 19 -11.29 -7.09 -0.97
C GLU A 19 -10.68 -6.28 0.18
N ILE A 20 -10.64 -4.97 -0.01
CA ILE A 20 -10.14 -4.05 1.03
C ILE A 20 -11.35 -3.36 1.65
N ASP A 21 -11.77 -3.84 2.83
CA ASP A 21 -12.90 -3.31 3.58
C ASP A 21 -12.57 -3.21 5.08
N GLU A 22 -13.50 -2.68 5.86
CA GLU A 22 -13.30 -2.46 7.30
C GLU A 22 -13.03 -3.75 8.07
N HIS A 23 -13.65 -4.85 7.67
CA HIS A 23 -13.55 -6.11 8.41
C HIS A 23 -12.18 -6.75 8.29
N THR A 24 -11.51 -6.56 7.15
CA THR A 24 -10.26 -7.25 6.84
C THR A 24 -9.02 -6.37 7.02
N CYS A 25 -9.21 -5.07 7.22
CA CYS A 25 -8.12 -4.10 7.13
C CYS A 25 -7.21 -4.01 8.37
N SER A 26 -7.75 -4.28 9.58
CA SER A 26 -6.99 -4.03 10.82
C SER A 26 -5.76 -4.91 10.96
N LEU A 27 -5.87 -6.21 10.62
CA LEU A 27 -4.71 -7.11 10.67
C LEU A 27 -3.67 -6.70 9.63
N ALA A 28 -4.12 -6.40 8.41
CA ALA A 28 -3.22 -5.98 7.34
C ALA A 28 -2.49 -4.67 7.67
N ARG A 29 -3.14 -3.73 8.35
CA ARG A 29 -2.49 -2.51 8.85
C ARG A 29 -1.33 -2.83 9.78
N ARG A 30 -1.55 -3.72 10.74
CA ARG A 30 -0.50 -4.12 11.70
C ARG A 30 0.64 -4.84 11.02
N GLU A 31 0.34 -5.75 10.10
CA GLU A 31 1.35 -6.46 9.34
C GLU A 31 2.20 -5.49 8.50
N ALA A 32 1.56 -4.58 7.79
CA ALA A 32 2.27 -3.62 6.95
C ALA A 32 3.11 -2.63 7.78
N ASP A 33 2.57 -2.17 8.91
CA ASP A 33 3.32 -1.28 9.81
C ASP A 33 4.54 -2.00 10.40
N GLY A 34 4.41 -3.28 10.74
CA GLY A 34 5.51 -4.10 11.20
C GLY A 34 6.61 -4.25 10.16
N LEU A 35 6.25 -4.28 8.87
CA LEU A 35 7.23 -4.35 7.79
C LEU A 35 8.09 -3.08 7.73
N ALA A 36 7.52 -1.91 8.03
CA ALA A 36 8.28 -0.66 8.10
C ALA A 36 9.32 -0.73 9.22
N ASP A 37 8.93 -1.25 10.38
CA ASP A 37 9.83 -1.36 11.55
C ASP A 37 10.95 -2.38 11.32
N SER A 38 10.66 -3.48 10.62
CA SER A 38 11.60 -4.60 10.46
C SER A 38 12.50 -4.52 9.23
N ASN A 39 12.34 -3.49 8.39
CA ASN A 39 13.14 -3.32 7.18
C ASN A 39 13.79 -1.93 7.12
N PRO A 40 14.71 -1.61 8.04
CA PRO A 40 15.25 -0.26 8.15
C PRO A 40 16.14 0.15 6.97
N GLN A 41 16.59 -0.81 6.14
CA GLN A 41 17.48 -0.54 5.01
C GLN A 41 16.74 -0.09 3.75
N ILE A 42 15.41 -0.21 3.70
CA ILE A 42 14.66 0.14 2.49
C ILE A 42 14.55 1.66 2.35
N GLN A 43 14.48 2.11 1.10
CA GLN A 43 14.31 3.51 0.75
C GLN A 43 13.00 3.77 0.02
N ARG A 44 12.41 2.72 -0.55
CA ARG A 44 11.14 2.79 -1.28
C ARG A 44 10.26 1.60 -0.93
N VAL A 45 8.96 1.85 -0.87
CA VAL A 45 7.95 0.80 -0.76
C VAL A 45 7.01 0.91 -1.95
N VAL A 46 6.72 -0.23 -2.56
CA VAL A 46 5.84 -0.31 -3.72
C VAL A 46 4.64 -1.19 -3.36
N PHE A 47 3.45 -0.61 -3.42
CA PHE A 47 2.21 -1.33 -3.19
C PHE A 47 1.70 -1.88 -4.53
N ASP A 48 1.71 -3.18 -4.66
CA ASP A 48 1.19 -3.87 -5.85
C ASP A 48 -0.29 -4.21 -5.60
N LEU A 49 -1.16 -3.56 -6.36
CA LEU A 49 -2.60 -3.69 -6.23
C LEU A 49 -3.22 -4.58 -7.32
N GLY A 50 -2.40 -5.33 -8.05
CA GLY A 50 -2.86 -6.15 -9.18
C GLY A 50 -3.86 -7.24 -8.82
N GLU A 51 -3.89 -7.67 -7.57
CA GLU A 51 -4.81 -8.71 -7.09
C GLU A 51 -5.89 -8.16 -6.15
N VAL A 52 -6.05 -6.85 -6.09
CA VAL A 52 -7.15 -6.23 -5.35
C VAL A 52 -8.42 -6.35 -6.19
N SER A 53 -9.43 -7.04 -5.65
CA SER A 53 -10.70 -7.26 -6.35
C SER A 53 -11.73 -6.18 -6.06
N PHE A 54 -11.60 -5.47 -4.94
CA PHE A 54 -12.51 -4.41 -4.55
C PHE A 54 -11.80 -3.45 -3.60
N MET A 55 -12.04 -2.15 -3.77
CA MET A 55 -11.53 -1.12 -2.87
C MET A 55 -12.57 -0.03 -2.68
N ASP A 56 -12.79 0.36 -1.43
CA ASP A 56 -13.60 1.52 -1.06
C ASP A 56 -12.73 2.54 -0.32
N SER A 57 -13.37 3.48 0.38
CA SER A 57 -12.64 4.50 1.15
C SER A 57 -11.74 3.92 2.24
N THR A 58 -12.05 2.72 2.75
CA THR A 58 -11.19 2.04 3.73
C THR A 58 -9.84 1.70 3.10
N GLY A 59 -9.83 1.28 1.83
CA GLY A 59 -8.59 1.03 1.09
C GLY A 59 -7.75 2.29 0.91
N ILE A 60 -8.40 3.40 0.62
CA ILE A 60 -7.72 4.70 0.54
C ILE A 60 -7.06 5.03 1.89
N GLY A 61 -7.81 4.88 2.99
CA GLY A 61 -7.28 5.10 4.34
C GLY A 61 -6.13 4.16 4.68
N PHE A 62 -6.21 2.91 4.26
CA PHE A 62 -5.13 1.94 4.43
C PHE A 62 -3.83 2.44 3.78
N LEU A 63 -3.90 2.84 2.52
CA LEU A 63 -2.74 3.31 1.77
C LEU A 63 -2.15 4.58 2.39
N ILE A 64 -3.00 5.56 2.72
CA ILE A 64 -2.54 6.82 3.32
C ILE A 64 -1.88 6.58 4.68
N GLY A 65 -2.45 5.72 5.51
CA GLY A 65 -1.88 5.38 6.82
C GLY A 65 -0.50 4.73 6.69
N ARG A 66 -0.34 3.83 5.73
CA ARG A 66 0.97 3.20 5.46
C ARG A 66 1.96 4.20 4.89
N TYR A 67 1.50 5.05 3.99
CA TYR A 67 2.32 6.16 3.48
C TYR A 67 2.90 6.99 4.63
N LYS A 68 2.07 7.40 5.59
CA LYS A 68 2.53 8.19 6.73
C LYS A 68 3.53 7.43 7.59
N LYS A 69 3.28 6.13 7.82
CA LYS A 69 4.19 5.29 8.62
C LYS A 69 5.56 5.18 7.95
N PHE A 70 5.60 4.87 6.64
CA PHE A 70 6.87 4.75 5.91
C PHE A 70 7.60 6.09 5.81
N MET A 71 6.87 7.20 5.67
CA MET A 71 7.50 8.53 5.63
C MET A 71 8.26 8.88 6.91
N ARG A 72 7.86 8.34 8.06
CA ARG A 72 8.60 8.53 9.32
C ARG A 72 10.01 7.98 9.23
N TYR A 73 10.23 6.98 8.38
CA TYR A 73 11.55 6.41 8.13
C TYR A 73 12.21 6.98 6.88
N GLY A 74 11.64 8.01 6.27
CA GLY A 74 12.15 8.57 5.03
C GLY A 74 11.94 7.67 3.81
N VAL A 75 11.01 6.72 3.89
CA VAL A 75 10.73 5.76 2.82
C VAL A 75 9.61 6.31 1.93
N ARG A 76 9.87 6.40 0.63
CA ARG A 76 8.88 6.88 -0.35
C ARG A 76 7.99 5.74 -0.80
N SER A 77 6.71 6.05 -0.99
CA SER A 77 5.68 5.07 -1.38
C SER A 77 5.25 5.23 -2.83
N TYR A 78 4.99 4.12 -3.50
CA TYR A 78 4.53 4.07 -4.89
C TYR A 78 3.46 3.00 -5.05
N ILE A 79 2.66 3.11 -6.11
CA ILE A 79 1.61 2.14 -6.46
C ILE A 79 1.89 1.58 -7.84
N ILE A 80 1.71 0.26 -8.00
CA ILE A 80 1.77 -0.40 -9.30
C ILE A 80 0.55 -1.29 -9.51
N ASN A 81 0.22 -1.51 -10.78
CA ASN A 81 -0.78 -2.49 -11.24
C ASN A 81 -2.21 -2.29 -10.71
N PRO A 82 -2.72 -1.07 -10.49
CA PRO A 82 -4.12 -0.96 -10.10
C PRO A 82 -5.02 -1.41 -11.25
N SER A 83 -6.11 -2.12 -10.94
CA SER A 83 -7.13 -2.41 -11.93
C SER A 83 -7.79 -1.11 -12.38
N LYS A 84 -8.56 -1.15 -13.47
CA LYS A 84 -9.28 0.03 -13.98
C LYS A 84 -10.16 0.67 -12.90
N SER A 85 -10.94 -0.13 -12.19
CA SER A 85 -11.83 0.37 -11.14
C SER A 85 -11.07 0.93 -9.95
N THR A 86 -10.00 0.26 -9.53
CA THR A 86 -9.15 0.74 -8.43
C THR A 86 -8.42 2.02 -8.83
N ASP A 87 -7.88 2.07 -10.04
CA ASP A 87 -7.21 3.26 -10.57
C ASP A 87 -8.11 4.48 -10.55
N LYS A 88 -9.37 4.31 -10.95
CA LYS A 88 -10.35 5.40 -10.95
C LYS A 88 -10.58 5.94 -9.54
N ILE A 89 -10.76 5.06 -8.56
CA ILE A 89 -10.97 5.46 -7.16
C ILE A 89 -9.74 6.20 -6.64
N LEU A 90 -8.54 5.70 -6.91
CA LEU A 90 -7.30 6.34 -6.48
C LEU A 90 -7.11 7.71 -7.12
N SER A 91 -7.42 7.85 -8.41
CA SER A 91 -7.37 9.13 -9.12
C SER A 91 -8.30 10.16 -8.52
N VAL A 92 -9.57 9.78 -8.32
CA VAL A 92 -10.60 10.68 -7.80
C VAL A 92 -10.31 11.10 -6.37
N SER A 93 -9.75 10.20 -5.56
CA SER A 93 -9.45 10.48 -4.15
C SER A 93 -8.25 11.40 -3.95
N GLY A 94 -7.42 11.59 -4.96
CA GLY A 94 -6.20 12.38 -4.85
C GLY A 94 -5.01 11.63 -4.26
N VAL A 95 -5.13 10.32 -4.04
CA VAL A 95 -4.04 9.51 -3.46
C VAL A 95 -2.74 9.61 -4.26
N TYR A 96 -2.85 9.71 -5.58
CA TYR A 96 -1.66 9.77 -6.44
C TYR A 96 -0.81 11.03 -6.24
N THR A 97 -1.30 12.04 -5.57
CA THR A 97 -0.47 13.20 -5.20
C THR A 97 0.48 12.87 -4.03
N LEU A 98 0.13 11.87 -3.23
CA LEU A 98 0.95 11.40 -2.11
C LEU A 98 1.74 10.15 -2.47
N ILE A 99 1.11 9.22 -3.18
CA ILE A 99 1.65 7.91 -3.52
C ILE A 99 1.58 7.76 -5.04
N PRO A 100 2.61 8.18 -5.77
CA PRO A 100 2.56 8.17 -7.23
C PRO A 100 2.40 6.76 -7.81
N LYS A 101 1.68 6.67 -8.91
CA LYS A 101 1.59 5.45 -9.70
C LYS A 101 2.81 5.38 -10.63
N LEU A 102 3.48 4.26 -10.61
CA LEU A 102 4.59 3.98 -11.54
C LEU A 102 4.11 3.43 -12.87
#